data_2f48e45c5dc9bee6ef60d2fd619dc4c1
#
_entry.id   2f48e45c5dc9bee6ef60d2fd619dc4c1
#
_cell.length_a   1.000
_cell.length_b   1.000
_cell.length_c   1.000
_cell.angle_alpha   90.00
_cell.angle_beta   90.00
_cell.angle_gamma   90.00
#
_symmetry.space_group_name_H-M   'P 1'
#
loop_
_entity.id
_entity.type
_entity.pdbx_description
1 polymer ?
#
loop_
_entity_poly.entity_id
_entity_poly.type
_entity_poly.pdbx_seq_one_letter_code
_entity_poly.pdbx_strand_id
1 'polypeptide(L)'
;FCAQMASRCGGARYERMGLKEMCQMVHQMYARHGIARLTTDMYLSDLTPAMRPADAYAAIAQRKTERVPIDQLEGRITTSLVTPYPPGIPLLIPGEVFNKKIVDYLKFSRAFSQECPGFETDIHGLVEEINDNGQVVYFADCVKEA
;
A
#
# COMPACT_ATOMS: atom_id res chain seq x y z
N PHE A 1 -0.66 -20.15 17.36
CA PHE A 1 -0.46 -19.14 16.30
C PHE A 1 -1.78 -18.84 15.58
N CYS A 2 -2.44 -19.85 14.96
CA CYS A 2 -3.70 -19.65 14.22
C CYS A 2 -4.83 -19.09 15.10
N ALA A 3 -4.97 -19.54 16.35
CA ALA A 3 -5.95 -19.01 17.29
C ALA A 3 -5.67 -17.52 17.65
N GLN A 4 -4.39 -17.14 17.76
CA GLN A 4 -4.01 -15.75 17.98
C GLN A 4 -4.30 -14.88 16.77
N MET A 5 -4.07 -15.38 15.56
CA MET A 5 -4.43 -14.68 14.32
C MET A 5 -5.94 -14.53 14.20
N ALA A 6 -6.73 -15.57 14.47
CA ALA A 6 -8.18 -15.50 14.47
C ALA A 6 -8.70 -14.41 15.43
N SER A 7 -8.14 -14.33 16.65
CA SER A 7 -8.55 -13.32 17.64
C SER A 7 -8.17 -11.88 17.23
N ARG A 8 -7.05 -11.70 16.53
CA ARG A 8 -6.58 -10.38 16.09
C ARG A 8 -7.27 -9.87 14.82
N CYS A 9 -7.65 -10.77 13.94
CA CYS A 9 -8.18 -10.45 12.61
C CYS A 9 -9.71 -10.61 12.51
N GLY A 10 -10.40 -10.79 13.65
CA GLY A 10 -11.86 -10.81 13.73
C GLY A 10 -12.55 -11.96 12.98
N GLY A 11 -11.84 -13.04 12.64
CA GLY A 11 -12.42 -14.09 11.83
C GLY A 11 -12.12 -15.52 12.27
N ALA A 12 -13.15 -16.38 12.28
CA ALA A 12 -13.03 -17.83 12.42
C ALA A 12 -12.25 -18.49 11.26
N ARG A 13 -11.81 -17.71 10.27
CA ARG A 13 -11.17 -18.18 9.04
C ARG A 13 -9.94 -19.04 9.30
N TYR A 14 -9.15 -18.71 10.32
CA TYR A 14 -7.89 -19.40 10.64
C TYR A 14 -8.00 -20.40 11.79
N GLU A 15 -9.14 -20.45 12.49
CA GLU A 15 -9.30 -21.26 13.71
C GLU A 15 -9.02 -22.76 13.50
N ARG A 16 -9.44 -23.29 12.34
CA ARG A 16 -9.29 -24.71 12.00
C ARG A 16 -8.20 -24.99 10.97
N MET A 17 -7.46 -23.94 10.59
CA MET A 17 -6.42 -24.05 9.56
C MET A 17 -5.08 -24.46 10.19
N GLY A 18 -4.46 -25.48 9.64
CA GLY A 18 -3.10 -25.87 10.02
C GLY A 18 -2.07 -24.86 9.51
N LEU A 19 -0.92 -24.74 10.20
CA LEU A 19 0.15 -23.83 9.79
C LEU A 19 0.60 -24.05 8.34
N LYS A 20 0.71 -25.34 7.93
CA LYS A 20 1.07 -25.69 6.54
C LYS A 20 0.06 -25.15 5.53
N GLU A 21 -1.21 -25.31 5.81
CA GLU A 21 -2.31 -24.88 4.94
C GLU A 21 -2.31 -23.33 4.83
N MET A 22 -2.12 -22.65 5.95
CA MET A 22 -2.01 -21.20 5.98
C MET A 22 -0.81 -20.69 5.18
N CYS A 23 0.37 -21.30 5.33
CA CYS A 23 1.54 -20.96 4.52
C CYS A 23 1.30 -21.22 3.02
N GLN A 24 0.61 -22.31 2.68
CA GLN A 24 0.24 -22.60 1.29
C GLN A 24 -0.71 -21.58 0.71
N MET A 25 -1.70 -21.11 1.47
CA MET A 25 -2.62 -20.05 1.07
C MET A 25 -1.87 -18.75 0.73
N VAL A 26 -1.01 -18.29 1.64
CA VAL A 26 -0.19 -17.08 1.42
C VAL A 26 0.74 -17.25 0.23
N HIS A 27 1.40 -18.40 0.12
CA HIS A 27 2.28 -18.70 -1.01
C HIS A 27 1.54 -18.70 -2.36
N GLN A 28 0.35 -19.27 -2.42
CA GLN A 28 -0.48 -19.26 -3.63
C GLN A 28 -0.89 -17.84 -4.03
N MET A 29 -1.21 -16.98 -3.06
CA MET A 29 -1.51 -15.58 -3.29
C MET A 29 -0.29 -14.85 -3.88
N TYR A 30 0.89 -15.04 -3.29
CA TYR A 30 2.15 -14.48 -3.79
C TYR A 30 2.49 -14.97 -5.20
N ALA A 31 2.32 -16.27 -5.46
CA ALA A 31 2.57 -16.85 -6.79
C ALA A 31 1.60 -16.32 -7.85
N ARG A 32 0.30 -16.21 -7.50
CA ARG A 32 -0.74 -15.68 -8.39
C ARG A 32 -0.45 -14.26 -8.84
N HIS A 33 0.03 -13.42 -7.94
CA HIS A 33 0.34 -12.01 -8.22
C HIS A 33 1.78 -11.76 -8.66
N GLY A 34 2.62 -12.80 -8.70
CA GLY A 34 4.02 -12.65 -9.10
C GLY A 34 4.81 -11.70 -8.22
N ILE A 35 4.63 -11.79 -6.87
CA ILE A 35 5.13 -10.81 -5.91
C ILE A 35 6.64 -10.55 -6.04
N ALA A 36 7.44 -11.57 -6.34
CA ALA A 36 8.88 -11.43 -6.48
C ALA A 36 9.24 -10.43 -7.60
N ARG A 37 8.56 -10.53 -8.75
CA ARG A 37 8.73 -9.60 -9.85
C ARG A 37 8.18 -8.22 -9.51
N LEU A 38 6.98 -8.18 -8.94
CA LEU A 38 6.32 -6.93 -8.58
C LEU A 38 7.17 -6.10 -7.61
N THR A 39 7.74 -6.74 -6.58
CA THR A 39 8.63 -6.10 -5.60
C THR A 39 9.94 -5.63 -6.26
N THR A 40 10.53 -6.44 -7.13
CA THR A 40 11.73 -6.05 -7.86
C THR A 40 11.45 -4.87 -8.78
N ASP A 41 10.39 -4.93 -9.57
CA ASP A 41 10.01 -3.88 -10.52
C ASP A 41 9.71 -2.55 -9.80
N MET A 42 9.09 -2.60 -8.62
CA MET A 42 8.79 -1.46 -7.80
C MET A 42 10.06 -0.72 -7.35
N TYR A 43 11.05 -1.46 -6.80
CA TYR A 43 12.31 -0.85 -6.31
C TYR A 43 13.27 -0.46 -7.43
N LEU A 44 13.18 -1.09 -8.60
CA LEU A 44 14.00 -0.75 -9.77
C LEU A 44 13.30 0.22 -10.72
N SER A 45 12.13 0.74 -10.35
CA SER A 45 11.44 1.71 -11.19
C SER A 45 12.12 3.08 -11.14
N ASP A 46 12.09 3.78 -12.27
CA ASP A 46 12.57 5.16 -12.33
C ASP A 46 11.65 6.05 -11.48
N LEU A 47 12.25 6.77 -10.55
CA LEU A 47 11.58 7.77 -9.75
C LEU A 47 11.68 9.12 -10.46
N THR A 48 10.54 9.80 -10.61
CA THR A 48 10.47 11.09 -11.29
C THR A 48 10.17 12.18 -10.27
N PRO A 49 11.17 13.00 -9.88
CA PRO A 49 10.92 14.15 -9.05
C PRO A 49 10.23 15.24 -9.88
N ALA A 50 9.04 15.67 -9.45
CA ALA A 50 8.28 16.75 -10.06
C ALA A 50 8.47 18.09 -9.33
N MET A 51 8.79 18.03 -8.03
CA MET A 51 9.09 19.20 -7.21
C MET A 51 10.01 18.82 -6.05
N ARG A 52 10.57 19.84 -5.39
CA ARG A 52 11.40 19.62 -4.20
C ARG A 52 10.52 19.14 -3.03
N PRO A 53 11.04 18.28 -2.13
CA PRO A 53 10.30 17.86 -0.95
C PRO A 53 9.77 19.03 -0.10
N ALA A 54 10.55 20.11 0.01
CA ALA A 54 10.14 21.30 0.74
C ALA A 54 8.90 22.00 0.11
N ASP A 55 8.79 21.97 -1.22
CA ASP A 55 7.66 22.57 -1.94
C ASP A 55 6.40 21.70 -1.78
N ALA A 56 6.56 20.37 -1.81
CA ALA A 56 5.48 19.41 -1.51
C ALA A 56 4.97 19.59 -0.07
N TYR A 57 5.87 19.79 0.89
CA TYR A 57 5.51 20.10 2.28
C TYR A 57 4.78 21.46 2.39
N ALA A 58 5.25 22.48 1.68
CA ALA A 58 4.59 23.79 1.64
C ALA A 58 3.16 23.68 1.09
N ALA A 59 2.91 22.77 0.13
CA ALA A 59 1.57 22.52 -0.39
C ALA A 59 0.62 21.99 0.71
N ILE A 60 1.10 21.16 1.63
CA ILE A 60 0.31 20.71 2.79
C ILE A 60 -0.07 21.91 3.66
N ALA A 61 0.91 22.73 4.05
CA ALA A 61 0.70 23.91 4.89
C ALA A 61 -0.28 24.91 4.25
N GLN A 62 -0.26 25.02 2.92
CA GLN A 62 -1.13 25.90 2.14
C GLN A 62 -2.50 25.27 1.80
N ARG A 63 -2.79 24.05 2.24
CA ARG A 63 -4.00 23.29 1.91
C ARG A 63 -4.19 23.08 0.38
N LYS A 64 -3.11 22.99 -0.34
CA LYS A 64 -3.06 22.67 -1.78
C LYS A 64 -2.84 21.19 -2.02
N THR A 65 -3.47 20.36 -1.21
CA THR A 65 -3.42 18.90 -1.30
C THR A 65 -4.82 18.33 -1.42
N GLU A 66 -4.91 17.17 -2.01
CA GLU A 66 -6.14 16.41 -2.09
C GLU A 66 -5.86 14.93 -1.81
N ARG A 67 -6.86 14.26 -1.28
CA ARG A 67 -6.81 12.83 -0.99
C ARG A 67 -7.26 12.06 -2.22
N VAL A 68 -6.37 11.19 -2.74
CA VAL A 68 -6.56 10.46 -3.98
C VAL A 68 -6.57 8.95 -3.69
N PRO A 69 -7.60 8.20 -4.16
CA PRO A 69 -7.63 6.75 -3.99
C PRO A 69 -6.52 6.08 -4.79
N ILE A 70 -5.99 4.95 -4.29
CA ILE A 70 -4.84 4.28 -4.92
C ILE A 70 -5.06 3.90 -6.39
N ASP A 71 -6.31 3.72 -6.82
CA ASP A 71 -6.64 3.40 -8.20
C ASP A 71 -6.41 4.57 -9.18
N GLN A 72 -6.26 5.80 -8.65
CA GLN A 72 -6.10 7.05 -9.40
C GLN A 72 -4.76 7.75 -9.11
N LEU A 73 -3.81 7.07 -8.48
CA LEU A 73 -2.53 7.66 -8.07
C LEU A 73 -1.52 7.81 -9.21
N GLU A 74 -1.64 7.05 -10.30
CA GLU A 74 -0.67 7.12 -11.40
C GLU A 74 -0.58 8.54 -11.97
N GLY A 75 0.64 9.07 -12.00
CA GLY A 75 0.92 10.44 -12.43
C GLY A 75 0.76 11.52 -11.34
N ARG A 76 0.23 11.17 -10.17
CA ARG A 76 0.04 12.13 -9.07
C ARG A 76 1.33 12.33 -8.28
N ILE A 77 1.49 13.53 -7.71
CA ILE A 77 2.67 13.89 -6.91
C ILE A 77 2.36 13.66 -5.44
N THR A 78 3.14 12.80 -4.78
CA THR A 78 2.96 12.54 -3.35
C THR A 78 3.42 13.72 -2.50
N THR A 79 2.71 13.96 -1.41
CA THR A 79 3.14 14.90 -0.35
C THR A 79 3.74 14.18 0.85
N SER A 80 3.67 12.85 0.87
CA SER A 80 4.12 12.01 1.98
C SER A 80 5.23 11.06 1.56
N LEU A 81 6.03 10.62 2.54
CA LEU A 81 6.95 9.50 2.36
C LEU A 81 6.14 8.21 2.28
N VAL A 82 6.23 7.50 1.17
CA VAL A 82 5.53 6.22 0.98
C VAL A 82 6.51 5.07 1.23
N THR A 83 6.28 4.31 2.31
CA THR A 83 7.23 3.30 2.78
C THR A 83 6.51 2.04 3.23
N PRO A 84 6.64 0.90 2.53
CA PRO A 84 6.13 -0.38 3.02
C PRO A 84 7.00 -0.90 4.16
N TYR A 85 6.36 -1.42 5.18
CA TYR A 85 7.03 -2.01 6.33
C TYR A 85 6.49 -3.41 6.63
N PRO A 86 7.33 -4.44 6.62
CA PRO A 86 8.74 -4.49 6.25
C PRO A 86 8.96 -4.30 4.73
N PRO A 87 10.16 -3.87 4.23
CA PRO A 87 11.42 -3.69 4.97
C PRO A 87 11.66 -2.27 5.50
N GLY A 88 10.81 -1.29 5.24
CA GLY A 88 11.00 0.09 5.66
C GLY A 88 11.90 0.90 4.71
N ILE A 89 11.96 0.51 3.44
CA ILE A 89 12.67 1.24 2.39
C ILE A 89 11.65 2.12 1.67
N PRO A 90 11.86 3.45 1.60
CA PRO A 90 10.96 4.34 0.89
C PRO A 90 10.82 3.96 -0.59
N LEU A 91 9.59 3.97 -1.07
CA LEU A 91 9.25 3.87 -2.49
C LEU A 91 9.21 5.23 -3.16
N LEU A 92 8.68 6.21 -2.44
CA LEU A 92 8.57 7.60 -2.88
C LEU A 92 8.89 8.53 -1.72
N ILE A 93 9.54 9.64 -2.03
CA ILE A 93 9.67 10.78 -1.13
C ILE A 93 8.73 11.92 -1.56
N PRO A 94 8.40 12.87 -0.67
CA PRO A 94 7.55 14.00 -1.03
C PRO A 94 8.07 14.74 -2.28
N GLY A 95 7.15 15.01 -3.22
CA GLY A 95 7.49 15.68 -4.48
C GLY A 95 7.76 14.75 -5.66
N GLU A 96 7.80 13.44 -5.45
CA GLU A 96 7.93 12.46 -6.52
C GLU A 96 6.57 12.01 -7.05
N VAL A 97 6.57 11.48 -8.28
CA VAL A 97 5.37 11.05 -9.01
C VAL A 97 5.13 9.57 -8.81
N PHE A 98 3.90 9.18 -8.48
CA PHE A 98 3.47 7.79 -8.48
C PHE A 98 3.56 7.21 -9.90
N ASN A 99 4.46 6.27 -10.11
CA ASN A 99 4.53 5.53 -11.36
C ASN A 99 3.64 4.27 -11.30
N LYS A 100 3.36 3.70 -12.49
CA LYS A 100 2.50 2.53 -12.61
C LYS A 100 2.96 1.34 -11.76
N LYS A 101 4.27 1.07 -11.68
CA LYS A 101 4.82 -0.09 -10.95
C LYS A 101 4.58 0.00 -9.46
N ILE A 102 4.73 1.21 -8.90
CA ILE A 102 4.41 1.49 -7.49
C ILE A 102 2.91 1.35 -7.25
N VAL A 103 2.08 1.91 -8.12
CA VAL A 103 0.61 1.79 -8.01
C VAL A 103 0.15 0.33 -8.10
N ASP A 104 0.73 -0.47 -9.00
CA ASP A 104 0.45 -1.90 -9.12
C ASP A 104 0.79 -2.67 -7.82
N TYR A 105 1.92 -2.32 -7.17
CA TYR A 105 2.28 -2.87 -5.87
C TYR A 105 1.28 -2.47 -4.77
N LEU A 106 0.86 -1.21 -4.70
CA LEU A 106 -0.13 -0.75 -3.73
C LEU A 106 -1.48 -1.47 -3.90
N LYS A 107 -1.89 -1.69 -5.15
CA LYS A 107 -3.11 -2.47 -5.47
C LYS A 107 -2.98 -3.93 -5.03
N PHE A 108 -1.81 -4.54 -5.24
CA PHE A 108 -1.52 -5.87 -4.72
C PHE A 108 -1.60 -5.91 -3.19
N SER A 109 -0.97 -4.94 -2.50
CA SER A 109 -1.00 -4.87 -1.03
C SER A 109 -2.43 -4.80 -0.50
N ARG A 110 -3.30 -3.97 -1.12
CA ARG A 110 -4.73 -3.92 -0.79
C ARG A 110 -5.43 -5.28 -0.96
N ALA A 111 -5.22 -5.92 -2.11
CA ALA A 111 -5.82 -7.23 -2.39
C ALA A 111 -5.34 -8.29 -1.40
N PHE A 112 -4.04 -8.25 -1.07
CA PHE A 112 -3.44 -9.16 -0.09
C PHE A 112 -4.01 -8.96 1.31
N SER A 113 -4.17 -7.73 1.78
CA SER A 113 -4.80 -7.41 3.07
C SER A 113 -6.23 -7.91 3.15
N GLN A 114 -6.99 -7.82 2.06
CA GLN A 114 -8.37 -8.32 1.98
C GLN A 114 -8.46 -9.86 1.97
N GLU A 115 -7.56 -10.53 1.26
CA GLU A 115 -7.55 -12.00 1.15
C GLU A 115 -6.86 -12.68 2.32
N CYS A 116 -5.86 -12.03 2.91
CA CYS A 116 -5.04 -12.59 4.00
C CYS A 116 -5.00 -11.64 5.20
N PRO A 117 -6.14 -11.34 5.86
CA PRO A 117 -6.18 -10.44 7.00
C PRO A 117 -5.27 -10.94 8.12
N GLY A 118 -4.48 -10.02 8.71
CA GLY A 118 -3.46 -10.32 9.73
C GLY A 118 -2.06 -10.58 9.18
N PHE A 119 -1.89 -10.56 7.86
CA PHE A 119 -0.59 -10.65 7.18
C PHE A 119 -0.27 -9.37 6.39
N GLU A 120 -1.00 -8.30 6.68
CA GLU A 120 -0.88 -7.04 5.98
C GLU A 120 0.56 -6.50 6.04
N THR A 121 0.97 -5.85 4.96
CA THR A 121 2.11 -4.96 4.95
C THR A 121 1.63 -3.57 5.34
N ASP A 122 2.16 -3.02 6.40
CA ASP A 122 1.90 -1.62 6.76
C ASP A 122 2.60 -0.71 5.75
N ILE A 123 1.86 0.22 5.14
CA ILE A 123 2.41 1.17 4.18
C ILE A 123 2.26 2.58 4.73
N HIS A 124 3.32 3.07 5.36
CA HIS A 124 3.37 4.44 5.83
C HIS A 124 3.21 5.42 4.67
N GLY A 125 2.47 6.49 4.90
CA GLY A 125 2.16 7.51 3.89
C GLY A 125 0.86 7.27 3.13
N LEU A 126 0.21 6.11 3.33
CA LEU A 126 -1.17 5.90 2.93
C LEU A 126 -2.12 6.16 4.09
N VAL A 127 -3.34 6.52 3.75
CA VAL A 127 -4.45 6.66 4.69
C VAL A 127 -5.44 5.54 4.42
N GLU A 128 -5.80 4.82 5.47
CA GLU A 128 -6.79 3.75 5.41
C GLU A 128 -8.14 4.28 5.86
N GLU A 129 -9.17 4.00 5.10
CA GLU A 129 -10.57 4.30 5.42
C GLU A 129 -11.42 3.04 5.21
N ILE A 130 -12.47 2.89 6.01
CA ILE A 130 -13.44 1.81 5.82
C ILE A 130 -14.63 2.40 5.08
N ASN A 131 -14.94 1.84 3.89
CA ASN A 131 -16.10 2.27 3.12
C ASN A 131 -17.40 1.73 3.73
N ASP A 132 -18.54 2.18 3.20
CA ASP A 132 -19.89 1.78 3.67
C ASP A 132 -20.13 0.27 3.58
N ASN A 133 -19.36 -0.46 2.77
CA ASN A 133 -19.43 -1.91 2.64
C ASN A 133 -18.49 -2.65 3.61
N GLY A 134 -17.81 -1.94 4.52
CA GLY A 134 -16.87 -2.52 5.48
C GLY A 134 -15.51 -2.92 4.87
N GLN A 135 -15.20 -2.46 3.66
CA GLN A 135 -13.93 -2.75 3.00
C GLN A 135 -12.92 -1.64 3.28
N VAL A 136 -11.67 -2.02 3.49
CA VAL A 136 -10.55 -1.08 3.62
C VAL A 136 -10.22 -0.49 2.26
N VAL A 137 -10.23 0.82 2.18
CA VAL A 137 -9.85 1.60 0.99
C VAL A 137 -8.62 2.43 1.36
N TYR A 138 -7.65 2.47 0.46
CA TYR A 138 -6.41 3.20 0.67
C TYR A 138 -6.37 4.46 -0.18
N PHE A 139 -5.86 5.52 0.42
CA PHE A 139 -5.67 6.83 -0.21
C PHE A 139 -4.26 7.33 0.03
N ALA A 140 -3.79 8.23 -0.82
CA ALA A 140 -2.60 9.04 -0.55
C ALA A 140 -2.94 10.53 -0.66
N ASP A 141 -2.28 11.35 0.15
CA ASP A 141 -2.38 12.78 0.03
C ASP A 141 -1.40 13.27 -1.05
N CYS A 142 -1.95 13.85 -2.11
CA CYS A 142 -1.24 14.32 -3.29
C CYS A 142 -1.35 15.83 -3.43
N VAL A 143 -0.40 16.44 -4.14
CA VAL A 143 -0.50 17.84 -4.56
C VAL A 143 -1.69 17.97 -5.50
N LYS A 144 -2.52 19.01 -5.31
CA LYS A 144 -3.63 19.32 -6.22
C LYS A 144 -3.10 19.65 -7.62
N GLU A 145 -3.77 19.09 -8.62
CA GLU A 145 -3.58 19.55 -9.98
C GLU A 145 -4.08 20.99 -10.12
N ALA A 146 -3.34 21.77 -10.93
CA ALA A 146 -3.64 23.19 -11.15
C ALA A 146 -4.87 23.35 -12.07
#